data_0d5e288e217a5817e081c48e3b067ad4
#
_entry.id   0d5e288e217a5817e081c48e3b067ad4
#
_cell.length_a   1.000
_cell.length_b   1.000
_cell.length_c   1.000
_cell.angle_alpha   90.00
_cell.angle_beta   90.00
_cell.angle_gamma   90.00
#
_symmetry.space_group_name_H-M   'P 1'
#
loop_
_entity.id
_entity.type
_entity.pdbx_description
1 polymer ?
#
loop_
_entity_poly.entity_id
_entity_poly.type
_entity_poly.pdbx_seq_one_letter_code
_entity_poly.pdbx_strand_id
1 'polypeptide(L)'
;VATVRVFPMEIGGGFGGKIEGHLEPGAALLSKKTGTPGKLVMSRADVLQGTGPTPGSYAKIKIGAKKDSTNTAAHAYLAMEAGAYPGSPVGAAALWVLAPYDLENALVDGYDVVVNKPKTAAYRAPGAPNAAFAGEQVIDEVAKAIGMDPIDFRMKNAAKEGTRQVHGPTFPRVGYEEVLEAMKS
;
A
#
# COMPACT_ATOMS: atom_id res chain seq x y z
N VAL A 1 6.87 -25.25 -26.66
CA VAL A 1 8.18 -24.76 -27.14
C VAL A 1 9.21 -25.13 -26.08
N ALA A 2 10.03 -26.14 -26.38
CA ALA A 2 10.97 -26.72 -25.41
C ALA A 2 12.25 -25.89 -25.17
N THR A 3 12.45 -24.76 -25.87
CA THR A 3 13.75 -24.07 -25.88
C THR A 3 13.61 -22.53 -25.99
N VAL A 4 12.92 -21.90 -25.05
CA VAL A 4 12.97 -20.44 -24.91
C VAL A 4 13.92 -20.14 -23.75
N ARG A 5 14.96 -19.34 -24.03
CA ARG A 5 15.85 -18.77 -22.98
C ARG A 5 15.65 -17.26 -22.95
N VAL A 6 15.31 -16.74 -21.78
CA VAL A 6 15.17 -15.31 -21.53
C VAL A 6 16.28 -14.88 -20.59
N PHE A 7 17.03 -13.85 -20.97
CA PHE A 7 18.09 -13.26 -20.16
C PHE A 7 17.64 -11.89 -19.69
N PRO A 8 17.37 -11.71 -18.38
CA PRO A 8 17.11 -10.38 -17.85
C PRO A 8 18.38 -9.52 -17.94
N MET A 9 18.19 -8.29 -18.37
CA MET A 9 19.24 -7.28 -18.41
C MET A 9 19.09 -6.32 -17.24
N GLU A 10 19.93 -5.29 -17.18
CA GLU A 10 19.81 -4.21 -16.21
C GLU A 10 18.44 -3.54 -16.29
N ILE A 11 17.72 -3.47 -15.19
CA ILE A 11 16.37 -2.89 -15.15
C ILE A 11 16.30 -1.51 -14.49
N GLY A 12 17.37 -1.03 -13.90
CA GLY A 12 17.48 0.33 -13.37
C GLY A 12 16.47 0.69 -12.26
N GLY A 13 15.94 -0.33 -11.58
CA GLY A 13 14.91 -0.19 -10.56
C GLY A 13 13.53 -0.67 -11.04
N GLY A 14 12.76 -1.27 -10.13
CA GLY A 14 11.41 -1.77 -10.40
C GLY A 14 10.41 -1.39 -9.33
N PHE A 15 10.85 -1.38 -8.05
CA PHE A 15 10.04 -1.02 -6.87
C PHE A 15 8.72 -1.79 -6.76
N GLY A 16 8.63 -2.96 -7.42
CA GLY A 16 7.41 -3.75 -7.54
C GLY A 16 6.67 -3.61 -8.87
N GLY A 17 6.79 -2.48 -9.57
CA GLY A 17 6.10 -2.24 -10.85
C GLY A 17 6.58 -3.10 -12.02
N LYS A 18 7.68 -3.85 -11.85
CA LYS A 18 8.24 -4.72 -12.87
C LYS A 18 8.30 -6.20 -12.40
N ILE A 19 7.40 -6.60 -11.52
CA ILE A 19 7.27 -8.01 -11.08
C ILE A 19 6.73 -8.88 -12.21
N GLU A 20 5.76 -8.36 -12.95
CA GLU A 20 5.16 -9.07 -14.08
C GLU A 20 6.03 -8.92 -15.33
N GLY A 21 5.94 -9.90 -16.25
CA GLY A 21 6.65 -9.86 -17.51
C GLY A 21 6.05 -8.81 -18.45
N HIS A 22 6.87 -7.86 -18.92
CA HIS A 22 6.46 -6.81 -19.86
C HIS A 22 7.02 -7.04 -21.26
N LEU A 23 8.32 -7.29 -21.39
CA LEU A 23 9.01 -7.42 -22.68
C LEU A 23 9.30 -8.86 -23.07
N GLU A 24 9.36 -9.78 -22.13
CA GLU A 24 9.79 -11.15 -22.30
C GLU A 24 8.97 -11.90 -23.36
N PRO A 25 7.61 -11.83 -23.33
CA PRO A 25 6.79 -12.47 -24.36
C PRO A 25 7.06 -11.91 -25.77
N GLY A 26 7.24 -10.59 -25.87
CA GLY A 26 7.56 -9.91 -27.14
C GLY A 26 8.92 -10.31 -27.70
N ALA A 27 9.94 -10.34 -26.84
CA ALA A 27 11.29 -10.77 -27.22
C ALA A 27 11.31 -12.23 -27.68
N ALA A 28 10.62 -13.11 -26.95
CA ALA A 28 10.49 -14.51 -27.32
C ALA A 28 9.79 -14.71 -28.67
N LEU A 29 8.70 -13.96 -28.90
CA LEU A 29 7.96 -14.02 -30.16
C LEU A 29 8.79 -13.52 -31.35
N LEU A 30 9.53 -12.42 -31.18
CA LEU A 30 10.43 -11.87 -32.19
C LEU A 30 11.53 -12.89 -32.54
N SER A 31 12.18 -13.45 -31.53
CA SER A 31 13.20 -14.47 -31.72
C SER A 31 12.66 -15.71 -32.47
N LYS A 32 11.44 -16.15 -32.11
CA LYS A 32 10.78 -17.25 -32.81
C LYS A 32 10.48 -16.93 -34.27
N LYS A 33 10.03 -15.73 -34.59
CA LYS A 33 9.70 -15.31 -35.96
C LYS A 33 10.93 -15.13 -36.85
N THR A 34 12.01 -14.61 -36.31
CA THR A 34 13.22 -14.29 -37.05
C THR A 34 14.23 -15.45 -37.10
N GLY A 35 14.09 -16.42 -36.20
CA GLY A 35 15.08 -17.51 -36.04
C GLY A 35 16.40 -17.03 -35.42
N THR A 36 16.46 -15.79 -34.87
CA THR A 36 17.65 -15.17 -34.29
C THR A 36 17.35 -14.65 -32.90
N PRO A 37 18.39 -14.44 -32.06
CA PRO A 37 18.17 -13.78 -30.75
C PRO A 37 17.53 -12.39 -30.87
N GLY A 38 16.47 -12.14 -30.07
CA GLY A 38 15.79 -10.85 -30.00
C GLY A 38 16.17 -10.08 -28.75
N LYS A 39 16.39 -8.76 -28.86
CA LYS A 39 16.61 -7.86 -27.73
C LYS A 39 15.57 -6.74 -27.76
N LEU A 40 14.87 -6.54 -26.64
CA LEU A 40 13.94 -5.44 -26.44
C LEU A 40 14.39 -4.59 -25.26
N VAL A 41 14.30 -3.28 -25.41
CA VAL A 41 14.59 -2.30 -24.35
C VAL A 41 13.52 -1.22 -24.40
N MET A 42 12.86 -0.95 -23.29
CA MET A 42 11.92 0.16 -23.18
C MET A 42 12.66 1.49 -23.08
N SER A 43 12.15 2.49 -23.78
CA SER A 43 12.50 3.87 -23.49
C SER A 43 11.95 4.30 -22.12
N ARG A 44 12.38 5.45 -21.61
CA ARG A 44 11.80 6.00 -20.38
C ARG A 44 10.29 6.28 -20.53
N ALA A 45 9.88 6.76 -21.67
CA ALA A 45 8.46 6.99 -21.96
C ALA A 45 7.66 5.67 -21.92
N ASP A 46 8.17 4.62 -22.55
CA ASP A 46 7.53 3.30 -22.53
C ASP A 46 7.42 2.74 -21.13
N VAL A 47 8.46 2.89 -20.30
CA VAL A 47 8.41 2.45 -18.89
C VAL A 47 7.30 3.17 -18.13
N LEU A 48 7.15 4.48 -18.30
CA LEU A 48 6.13 5.26 -17.60
C LEU A 48 4.69 4.98 -18.10
N GLN A 49 4.55 4.58 -19.36
CA GLN A 49 3.25 4.33 -19.99
C GLN A 49 2.85 2.87 -19.98
N GLY A 50 3.81 1.96 -20.08
CA GLY A 50 3.57 0.53 -20.30
C GLY A 50 3.80 -0.39 -19.11
N THR A 51 4.44 0.08 -18.04
CA THR A 51 4.52 -0.66 -16.77
C THR A 51 3.42 -0.21 -15.82
N GLY A 52 3.09 -1.02 -14.81
CA GLY A 52 1.98 -0.70 -13.92
C GLY A 52 2.25 0.50 -13.00
N PRO A 53 1.40 1.54 -13.04
CA PRO A 53 1.48 2.66 -12.11
C PRO A 53 1.01 2.28 -10.72
N THR A 54 1.38 3.09 -9.71
CA THR A 54 0.70 3.06 -8.41
C THR A 54 -0.76 3.53 -8.59
N PRO A 55 -1.71 3.03 -7.79
CA PRO A 55 -3.11 3.40 -7.93
C PRO A 55 -3.37 4.85 -7.53
N GLY A 56 -4.25 5.53 -8.25
CA GLY A 56 -5.00 6.66 -7.71
C GLY A 56 -5.85 6.16 -6.53
N SER A 57 -5.97 6.96 -5.48
CA SER A 57 -6.71 6.56 -4.28
C SER A 57 -7.58 7.68 -3.74
N TYR A 58 -8.71 7.29 -3.17
CA TYR A 58 -9.58 8.14 -2.37
C TYR A 58 -9.72 7.51 -1.00
N ALA A 59 -9.55 8.30 0.05
CA ALA A 59 -9.72 7.86 1.42
C ALA A 59 -10.60 8.85 2.20
N LYS A 60 -11.52 8.31 3.00
CA LYS A 60 -12.30 9.07 3.99
C LYS A 60 -12.18 8.35 5.32
N ILE A 61 -11.57 9.01 6.28
CA ILE A 61 -11.29 8.42 7.60
C ILE A 61 -12.00 9.24 8.67
N LYS A 62 -12.59 8.54 9.63
CA LYS A 62 -13.20 9.12 10.83
C LYS A 62 -12.65 8.40 12.03
N ILE A 63 -12.25 9.16 13.04
CA ILE A 63 -11.76 8.62 14.32
C ILE A 63 -12.50 9.34 15.44
N GLY A 64 -12.99 8.57 16.38
CA GLY A 64 -13.57 9.06 17.63
C GLY A 64 -12.59 8.87 18.78
N ALA A 65 -12.41 9.91 19.58
CA ALA A 65 -11.63 9.87 20.80
C ALA A 65 -12.39 10.51 21.96
N LYS A 66 -12.17 10.00 23.16
CA LYS A 66 -12.66 10.61 24.41
C LYS A 66 -11.83 11.84 24.77
N LYS A 67 -12.33 12.67 25.68
CA LYS A 67 -11.57 13.80 26.21
C LYS A 67 -10.28 13.41 26.94
N ASP A 68 -10.22 12.19 27.43
CA ASP A 68 -9.01 11.60 28.01
C ASP A 68 -8.02 11.06 26.96
N SER A 69 -8.27 11.35 25.68
CA SER A 69 -7.45 10.97 24.54
C SER A 69 -7.45 9.47 24.19
N THR A 70 -8.38 8.69 24.71
CA THR A 70 -8.54 7.28 24.35
C THR A 70 -9.36 7.15 23.07
N ASN A 71 -8.84 6.45 22.05
CA ASN A 71 -9.58 6.10 20.84
C ASN A 71 -10.78 5.20 21.19
N THR A 72 -11.92 5.45 20.58
CA THR A 72 -13.15 4.68 20.80
C THR A 72 -13.59 3.90 19.58
N ALA A 73 -13.51 4.52 18.42
CA ALA A 73 -13.92 3.91 17.17
C ALA A 73 -13.21 4.56 15.99
N ALA A 74 -13.04 3.81 14.91
CA ALA A 74 -12.57 4.33 13.64
C ALA A 74 -13.34 3.73 12.46
N HIS A 75 -13.56 4.54 11.43
CA HIS A 75 -14.09 4.11 10.16
C HIS A 75 -13.22 4.63 9.04
N ALA A 76 -12.69 3.72 8.23
CA ALA A 76 -11.93 4.03 7.03
C ALA A 76 -12.69 3.54 5.79
N TYR A 77 -12.98 4.47 4.87
CA TYR A 77 -13.46 4.17 3.53
C TYR A 77 -12.31 4.40 2.56
N LEU A 78 -11.94 3.36 1.81
CA LEU A 78 -10.82 3.36 0.88
C LEU A 78 -11.31 2.94 -0.50
N ALA A 79 -11.02 3.71 -1.53
CA ALA A 79 -11.24 3.33 -2.92
C ALA A 79 -9.93 3.49 -3.70
N MET A 80 -9.51 2.44 -4.41
CA MET A 80 -8.27 2.44 -5.18
C MET A 80 -8.52 2.03 -6.62
N GLU A 81 -7.93 2.76 -7.56
CA GLU A 81 -7.98 2.42 -8.97
C GLU A 81 -7.21 1.13 -9.25
N ALA A 82 -7.87 0.20 -9.93
CA ALA A 82 -7.24 -1.04 -10.40
C ALA A 82 -6.63 -0.92 -11.80
N GLY A 83 -7.03 0.11 -12.54
CA GLY A 83 -6.80 0.19 -13.98
C GLY A 83 -7.83 -0.66 -14.75
N ALA A 84 -7.47 -1.12 -15.92
CA ALA A 84 -8.38 -1.83 -16.83
C ALA A 84 -8.83 -3.22 -16.35
N TYR A 85 -8.20 -3.76 -15.32
CA TYR A 85 -8.53 -5.07 -14.74
C TYR A 85 -8.55 -4.99 -13.22
N PRO A 86 -9.40 -5.79 -12.53
CA PRO A 86 -9.44 -5.85 -11.07
C PRO A 86 -8.09 -6.19 -10.42
N GLY A 87 -7.93 -5.86 -9.14
CA GLY A 87 -6.76 -6.21 -8.34
C GLY A 87 -5.88 -5.01 -8.01
N SER A 88 -6.46 -3.93 -7.50
CA SER A 88 -5.71 -2.87 -6.83
C SER A 88 -5.17 -3.35 -5.47
N PRO A 89 -4.22 -2.63 -4.86
CA PRO A 89 -3.72 -2.99 -3.53
C PRO A 89 -4.64 -2.56 -2.37
N VAL A 90 -5.94 -2.35 -2.62
CA VAL A 90 -6.90 -1.88 -1.60
C VAL A 90 -7.00 -2.84 -0.42
N GLY A 91 -6.88 -4.15 -0.64
CA GLY A 91 -6.88 -5.14 0.44
C GLY A 91 -5.71 -4.92 1.41
N ALA A 92 -4.50 -4.69 0.90
CA ALA A 92 -3.35 -4.36 1.73
C ALA A 92 -3.53 -3.00 2.43
N ALA A 93 -4.04 -1.98 1.74
CA ALA A 93 -4.35 -0.69 2.34
C ALA A 93 -5.33 -0.82 3.52
N ALA A 94 -6.37 -1.64 3.36
CA ALA A 94 -7.35 -1.90 4.40
C ALA A 94 -6.75 -2.58 5.65
N LEU A 95 -5.75 -3.45 5.47
CA LEU A 95 -5.03 -4.06 6.59
C LEU A 95 -4.18 -3.06 7.37
N TRP A 96 -3.60 -2.06 6.69
CA TRP A 96 -2.60 -1.17 7.27
C TRP A 96 -3.14 0.14 7.83
N VAL A 97 -4.29 0.63 7.32
CA VAL A 97 -4.80 1.98 7.61
C VAL A 97 -5.01 2.27 9.11
N LEU A 98 -5.41 1.29 9.89
CA LEU A 98 -5.64 1.39 11.33
C LEU A 98 -4.72 0.49 12.16
N ALA A 99 -3.82 -0.23 11.53
CA ALA A 99 -2.96 -1.23 12.18
C ALA A 99 -2.12 -0.70 13.36
N PRO A 100 -1.60 0.56 13.35
CA PRO A 100 -0.80 1.06 14.46
C PRO A 100 -1.58 1.29 15.77
N TYR A 101 -2.91 1.21 15.74
CA TYR A 101 -3.74 1.67 16.84
C TYR A 101 -4.57 0.57 17.49
N ASP A 102 -4.69 0.63 18.83
CA ASP A 102 -5.64 -0.15 19.60
C ASP A 102 -7.03 0.52 19.52
N LEU A 103 -8.00 -0.19 18.97
CA LEU A 103 -9.34 0.32 18.70
C LEU A 103 -10.38 -0.69 19.17
N GLU A 104 -11.26 -0.27 20.08
CA GLU A 104 -12.38 -1.10 20.54
C GLU A 104 -13.34 -1.43 19.39
N ASN A 105 -13.61 -0.44 18.53
CA ASN A 105 -14.49 -0.58 17.39
C ASN A 105 -13.82 -0.04 16.12
N ALA A 106 -13.77 -0.85 15.06
CA ALA A 106 -13.22 -0.44 13.79
C ALA A 106 -14.00 -1.02 12.61
N LEU A 107 -14.19 -0.23 11.58
CA LEU A 107 -14.76 -0.63 10.30
C LEU A 107 -13.87 -0.12 9.18
N VAL A 108 -13.53 -1.01 8.25
CA VAL A 108 -12.80 -0.64 7.03
C VAL A 108 -13.54 -1.14 5.82
N ASP A 109 -14.00 -0.21 4.98
CA ASP A 109 -14.59 -0.48 3.68
C ASP A 109 -13.55 -0.23 2.58
N GLY A 110 -13.23 -1.26 1.80
CA GLY A 110 -12.27 -1.20 0.71
C GLY A 110 -12.91 -1.50 -0.64
N TYR A 111 -12.71 -0.61 -1.61
CA TYR A 111 -13.26 -0.73 -2.97
C TYR A 111 -12.17 -0.78 -4.02
N ASP A 112 -12.19 -1.83 -4.82
CA ASP A 112 -11.36 -2.01 -6.00
C ASP A 112 -12.10 -1.42 -7.21
N VAL A 113 -11.57 -0.35 -7.81
CA VAL A 113 -12.28 0.44 -8.82
C VAL A 113 -11.63 0.25 -10.19
N VAL A 114 -12.32 -0.43 -11.09
CA VAL A 114 -11.88 -0.58 -12.48
C VAL A 114 -12.08 0.73 -13.24
N VAL A 115 -11.04 1.18 -13.92
CA VAL A 115 -11.02 2.45 -14.67
C VAL A 115 -10.26 2.31 -15.99
N ASN A 116 -10.52 3.19 -16.95
CA ASN A 116 -9.84 3.21 -18.26
C ASN A 116 -8.41 3.79 -18.16
N LYS A 117 -7.56 3.08 -17.41
CA LYS A 117 -6.13 3.39 -17.23
C LYS A 117 -5.31 2.10 -17.35
N PRO A 118 -3.99 2.16 -17.51
CA PRO A 118 -3.14 0.99 -17.41
C PRO A 118 -3.38 0.22 -16.11
N LYS A 119 -3.27 -1.11 -16.15
CA LYS A 119 -3.40 -1.95 -14.95
C LYS A 119 -2.40 -1.49 -13.89
N THR A 120 -2.89 -1.20 -12.69
CA THR A 120 -2.01 -0.84 -11.57
C THR A 120 -1.15 -2.02 -11.17
N ALA A 121 0.08 -1.76 -10.78
CA ALA A 121 1.00 -2.75 -10.29
C ALA A 121 1.46 -2.43 -8.86
N ALA A 122 2.18 -3.38 -8.28
CA ALA A 122 2.79 -3.17 -6.99
C ALA A 122 3.80 -2.02 -7.05
N TYR A 123 3.68 -1.08 -6.14
CA TYR A 123 4.69 -0.07 -5.87
C TYR A 123 5.02 -0.11 -4.38
N ARG A 124 6.28 -0.29 -4.04
CA ARG A 124 6.90 -0.40 -2.71
C ARG A 124 5.91 -0.30 -1.54
N ALA A 125 5.64 -1.43 -0.86
CA ALA A 125 4.56 -1.61 0.12
C ALA A 125 3.16 -1.25 -0.43
N PRO A 126 2.65 -2.00 -1.43
CA PRO A 126 1.42 -1.65 -2.16
C PRO A 126 0.24 -1.31 -1.24
N GLY A 127 -0.33 -0.13 -1.39
CA GLY A 127 -1.46 0.36 -0.60
C GLY A 127 -1.12 0.94 0.77
N ALA A 128 -0.04 0.50 1.43
CA ALA A 128 0.31 0.97 2.77
C ALA A 128 0.67 2.47 2.81
N PRO A 129 1.47 3.03 1.90
CA PRO A 129 1.74 4.47 1.90
C PRO A 129 0.48 5.32 1.70
N ASN A 130 -0.43 4.89 0.82
CA ASN A 130 -1.70 5.60 0.60
C ASN A 130 -2.57 5.59 1.87
N ALA A 131 -2.64 4.44 2.54
CA ALA A 131 -3.39 4.26 3.78
C ALA A 131 -2.79 5.07 4.94
N ALA A 132 -1.47 4.97 5.13
CA ALA A 132 -0.76 5.70 6.17
C ALA A 132 -0.87 7.22 5.97
N PHE A 133 -0.68 7.70 4.74
CA PHE A 133 -0.82 9.12 4.43
C PHE A 133 -2.19 9.67 4.87
N ALA A 134 -3.27 8.94 4.57
CA ALA A 134 -4.62 9.38 4.93
C ALA A 134 -4.91 9.20 6.43
N GLY A 135 -4.52 8.05 7.02
CA GLY A 135 -4.79 7.74 8.42
C GLY A 135 -4.06 8.63 9.40
N GLU A 136 -2.77 8.82 9.17
CA GLU A 136 -1.92 9.56 10.10
C GLU A 136 -2.22 11.06 10.15
N GLN A 137 -2.71 11.65 9.06
CA GLN A 137 -3.19 13.04 9.08
C GLN A 137 -4.41 13.21 9.99
N VAL A 138 -5.36 12.28 9.95
CA VAL A 138 -6.53 12.32 10.82
C VAL A 138 -6.15 12.12 12.29
N ILE A 139 -5.16 11.27 12.56
CA ILE A 139 -4.59 11.11 13.90
C ILE A 139 -3.99 12.43 14.42
N ASP A 140 -3.24 13.15 13.59
CA ASP A 140 -2.69 14.46 13.96
C ASP A 140 -3.80 15.49 14.19
N GLU A 141 -4.84 15.49 13.38
CA GLU A 141 -6.01 16.36 13.56
C GLU A 141 -6.73 16.08 14.88
N VAL A 142 -6.91 14.80 15.22
CA VAL A 142 -7.52 14.43 16.52
C VAL A 142 -6.65 14.86 17.68
N ALA A 143 -5.36 14.59 17.66
CA ALA A 143 -4.42 15.02 18.70
C ALA A 143 -4.47 16.54 18.91
N LYS A 144 -4.44 17.30 17.82
CA LYS A 144 -4.55 18.76 17.84
C LYS A 144 -5.90 19.23 18.41
N ALA A 145 -7.00 18.60 18.03
CA ALA A 145 -8.34 18.97 18.47
C ALA A 145 -8.55 18.79 20.00
N ILE A 146 -7.86 17.83 20.61
CA ILE A 146 -7.89 17.58 22.05
C ILE A 146 -6.74 18.25 22.80
N GLY A 147 -5.85 18.95 22.10
CA GLY A 147 -4.73 19.68 22.72
C GLY A 147 -3.60 18.78 23.22
N MET A 148 -3.37 17.63 22.61
CA MET A 148 -2.33 16.66 22.96
C MET A 148 -1.21 16.64 21.92
N ASP A 149 0.01 16.39 22.37
CA ASP A 149 1.13 16.14 21.47
C ASP A 149 0.84 14.90 20.57
N PRO A 150 1.10 14.96 19.26
CA PRO A 150 0.79 13.85 18.36
C PRO A 150 1.53 12.55 18.67
N ILE A 151 2.74 12.61 19.21
CA ILE A 151 3.50 11.41 19.61
C ILE A 151 2.89 10.82 20.88
N ASP A 152 2.54 11.66 21.85
CA ASP A 152 1.88 11.22 23.08
C ASP A 152 0.52 10.59 22.81
N PHE A 153 -0.23 11.14 21.87
CA PHE A 153 -1.50 10.55 21.42
C PHE A 153 -1.30 9.17 20.81
N ARG A 154 -0.26 9.01 19.96
CA ARG A 154 0.10 7.70 19.38
C ARG A 154 0.54 6.72 20.46
N MET A 155 1.41 7.12 21.37
CA MET A 155 1.85 6.29 22.49
C MET A 155 0.68 5.75 23.30
N LYS A 156 -0.27 6.61 23.63
CA LYS A 156 -1.44 6.25 24.44
C LYS A 156 -2.35 5.24 23.75
N ASN A 157 -2.45 5.31 22.43
CA ASN A 157 -3.36 4.49 21.62
C ASN A 157 -2.64 3.44 20.78
N ALA A 158 -1.37 3.18 21.06
CA ALA A 158 -0.55 2.25 20.30
C ALA A 158 -1.07 0.82 20.37
N ALA A 159 -1.06 0.14 19.24
CA ALA A 159 -1.23 -1.31 19.20
C ALA A 159 -0.03 -2.00 19.86
N LYS A 160 -0.31 -3.04 20.64
CA LYS A 160 0.66 -3.82 21.44
C LYS A 160 0.52 -5.30 21.12
N GLU A 161 1.40 -6.10 21.71
CA GLU A 161 1.22 -7.55 21.72
C GLU A 161 -0.16 -7.90 22.27
N GLY A 162 -0.89 -8.75 21.55
CA GLY A 162 -2.27 -9.14 21.90
C GLY A 162 -3.36 -8.19 21.42
N THR A 163 -3.06 -6.98 20.96
CA THR A 163 -4.07 -6.09 20.36
C THR A 163 -4.72 -6.77 19.14
N ARG A 164 -6.04 -6.76 19.11
CA ARG A 164 -6.81 -7.32 17.99
C ARG A 164 -6.77 -6.39 16.80
N GLN A 165 -6.35 -6.93 15.66
CA GLN A 165 -6.39 -6.23 14.38
C GLN A 165 -7.82 -6.16 13.83
N VAL A 166 -8.11 -5.17 12.98
CA VAL A 166 -9.45 -4.95 12.41
C VAL A 166 -9.98 -6.19 11.67
N HIS A 167 -9.11 -6.97 11.05
CA HIS A 167 -9.48 -8.19 10.32
C HIS A 167 -9.49 -9.47 11.18
N GLY A 168 -9.32 -9.35 12.50
CA GLY A 168 -9.54 -10.42 13.48
C GLY A 168 -8.33 -10.97 14.23
N PRO A 169 -7.17 -11.28 13.63
CA PRO A 169 -6.00 -11.78 14.32
C PRO A 169 -5.47 -10.80 15.37
N THR A 170 -4.74 -11.31 16.35
CA THR A 170 -4.01 -10.49 17.32
C THR A 170 -2.57 -10.26 16.85
N PHE A 171 -2.00 -9.13 17.23
CA PHE A 171 -0.59 -8.88 16.97
C PHE A 171 0.29 -9.80 17.83
N PRO A 172 1.34 -10.40 17.24
CA PRO A 172 2.46 -10.88 18.01
C PRO A 172 3.20 -9.69 18.63
N ARG A 173 4.36 -9.90 19.22
CA ARG A 173 5.20 -8.81 19.69
C ARG A 173 5.42 -7.78 18.57
N VAL A 174 5.15 -6.50 18.85
CA VAL A 174 5.30 -5.39 17.94
C VAL A 174 6.03 -4.24 18.63
N GLY A 175 7.04 -3.66 17.98
CA GLY A 175 7.92 -2.63 18.56
C GLY A 175 7.45 -1.20 18.27
N TYR A 176 6.15 -0.94 18.19
CA TYR A 176 5.66 0.40 17.83
C TYR A 176 5.91 1.42 18.93
N GLU A 177 5.68 1.05 20.19
CA GLU A 177 5.95 1.93 21.33
C GLU A 177 7.43 2.28 21.44
N GLU A 178 8.32 1.29 21.29
CA GLU A 178 9.76 1.48 21.35
C GLU A 178 10.25 2.44 20.24
N VAL A 179 9.64 2.38 19.06
CA VAL A 179 9.95 3.32 17.96
C VAL A 179 9.50 4.75 18.32
N LEU A 180 8.30 4.90 18.87
CA LEU A 180 7.79 6.21 19.28
C LEU A 180 8.63 6.81 20.43
N GLU A 181 9.05 6.01 21.40
CA GLU A 181 9.95 6.42 22.48
C GLU A 181 11.29 6.92 21.96
N ALA A 182 11.88 6.18 21.01
CA ALA A 182 13.13 6.59 20.37
C ALA A 182 13.03 7.88 19.56
N MET A 183 11.83 8.24 19.10
CA MET A 183 11.60 9.51 18.40
C MET A 183 11.43 10.70 19.34
N LYS A 184 11.13 10.47 20.62
CA LYS A 184 10.99 11.50 21.64
C LYS A 184 12.33 11.95 22.23
N SER A 185 13.35 11.12 22.12
CA SER A 185 14.70 11.37 22.66
C SER A 185 15.52 12.22 21.67
#